data_e3fb9402d722819bdaf538d9241424a7
#
_entry.id   e3fb9402d722819bdaf538d9241424a7
#
_cell.length_a   1.000
_cell.length_b   1.000
_cell.length_c   1.000
_cell.angle_alpha   90.00
_cell.angle_beta   90.00
_cell.angle_gamma   90.00
#
_symmetry.space_group_name_H-M   'P 1'
#
loop_
_entity.id
_entity.type
_entity.pdbx_description
1 polymer ?
#
loop_
_entity_poly.entity_id
_entity_poly.type
_entity_poly.pdbx_seq_one_letter_code
_entity_poly.pdbx_strand_id
1 'polypeptide(L)'
;NTVTDLTTEQIAQIFTGEITNWTEVGGQDGQIVPIGREAGSGTRDGFESITGTEDTCVYQNELTSTGEVIANVASNPNAIGYASLSAVDENVAPTEETVLDGTYAIQRNFNFIINESTELSDAAQAFVDWATSTDAADLIASAGAVPVAE
;
A
#
# COMPACT_ATOMS: atom_id res chain seq x y z
N ASN A 1 -19.81 -0.29 1.22
CA ASN A 1 -19.30 -0.83 2.47
C ASN A 1 -19.34 0.26 3.55
N THR A 2 -19.69 -0.09 4.77
CA THR A 2 -19.77 0.84 5.92
C THR A 2 -18.54 0.75 6.83
N VAL A 3 -17.62 -0.16 6.57
CA VAL A 3 -16.34 -0.28 7.30
C VAL A 3 -15.42 0.83 6.83
N THR A 4 -14.96 1.65 7.78
CA THR A 4 -14.09 2.82 7.52
C THR A 4 -12.69 2.63 8.08
N ASP A 5 -12.49 1.61 8.92
CA ASP A 5 -11.20 1.33 9.54
C ASP A 5 -11.03 -0.17 9.81
N LEU A 6 -9.80 -0.65 9.67
CA LEU A 6 -9.40 -2.05 9.93
C LEU A 6 -8.01 -2.05 10.58
N THR A 7 -7.83 -2.90 11.58
CA THR A 7 -6.48 -3.15 12.11
C THR A 7 -5.64 -3.96 11.13
N THR A 8 -4.33 -3.87 11.22
CA THR A 8 -3.42 -4.68 10.38
C THR A 8 -3.68 -6.19 10.55
N GLU A 9 -4.04 -6.63 11.76
CA GLU A 9 -4.40 -8.00 12.04
C GLU A 9 -5.71 -8.41 11.32
N GLN A 10 -6.74 -7.56 11.34
CA GLN A 10 -7.98 -7.82 10.60
C GLN A 10 -7.74 -7.85 9.08
N ILE A 11 -6.86 -6.98 8.56
CA ILE A 11 -6.46 -7.00 7.16
C ILE A 11 -5.78 -8.34 6.84
N ALA A 12 -4.82 -8.79 7.65
CA ALA A 12 -4.17 -10.08 7.48
C ALA A 12 -5.18 -11.23 7.47
N GLN A 13 -6.09 -11.27 8.44
CA GLN A 13 -7.13 -12.31 8.55
C GLN A 13 -8.10 -12.32 7.37
N ILE A 14 -8.43 -11.15 6.80
CA ILE A 14 -9.25 -11.07 5.59
C ILE A 14 -8.50 -11.67 4.40
N PHE A 15 -7.25 -11.29 4.20
CA PHE A 15 -6.47 -11.75 3.05
C PHE A 15 -6.00 -13.20 3.17
N THR A 16 -5.93 -13.78 4.36
CA THR A 16 -5.70 -15.22 4.58
C THR A 16 -6.99 -16.06 4.56
N GLY A 17 -8.16 -15.41 4.49
CA GLY A 17 -9.46 -16.08 4.45
C GLY A 17 -9.97 -16.55 5.81
N GLU A 18 -9.41 -16.08 6.91
CA GLU A 18 -9.92 -16.33 8.27
C GLU A 18 -11.19 -15.51 8.53
N ILE A 19 -11.22 -14.24 8.09
CA ILE A 19 -12.41 -13.38 8.09
C ILE A 19 -12.97 -13.34 6.66
N THR A 20 -14.21 -13.77 6.48
CA THR A 20 -14.82 -13.91 5.15
C THR A 20 -16.08 -13.10 4.95
N ASN A 21 -16.64 -12.54 6.00
CA ASN A 21 -17.86 -11.72 5.94
C ASN A 21 -17.63 -10.36 6.61
N TRP A 22 -18.11 -9.30 5.99
CA TRP A 22 -17.97 -7.94 6.51
C TRP A 22 -18.61 -7.73 7.89
N THR A 23 -19.61 -8.55 8.29
CA THR A 23 -20.19 -8.50 9.64
C THR A 23 -19.19 -8.81 10.74
N GLU A 24 -18.15 -9.59 10.45
CA GLU A 24 -17.11 -9.96 11.42
C GLU A 24 -16.21 -8.79 11.83
N VAL A 25 -16.21 -7.74 11.00
CA VAL A 25 -15.46 -6.50 11.24
C VAL A 25 -16.37 -5.26 11.34
N GLY A 26 -17.64 -5.46 11.67
CA GLY A 26 -18.61 -4.37 11.92
C GLY A 26 -19.28 -3.79 10.68
N GLY A 27 -19.13 -4.42 9.53
CA GLY A 27 -19.80 -4.06 8.29
C GLY A 27 -21.19 -4.67 8.11
N GLN A 28 -21.76 -4.45 6.93
CA GLN A 28 -23.01 -5.07 6.51
C GLN A 28 -22.78 -6.52 6.09
N ASP A 29 -23.85 -7.35 6.14
CA ASP A 29 -23.76 -8.73 5.67
C ASP A 29 -23.35 -8.79 4.19
N GLY A 30 -22.27 -9.47 3.92
CA GLY A 30 -21.71 -9.64 2.59
C GLY A 30 -20.37 -10.38 2.62
N GLN A 31 -20.22 -11.34 1.71
CA GLN A 31 -18.96 -12.07 1.59
C GLN A 31 -17.85 -11.13 1.10
N ILE A 32 -16.74 -11.09 1.80
CA ILE A 32 -15.56 -10.29 1.42
C ILE A 32 -14.94 -10.86 0.15
N VAL A 33 -14.55 -9.96 -0.76
CA VAL A 33 -13.89 -10.29 -2.03
C VAL A 33 -12.49 -9.68 -2.04
N PRO A 34 -11.44 -10.40 -1.60
CA PRO A 34 -10.07 -9.93 -1.63
C PRO A 34 -9.54 -9.87 -3.07
N ILE A 35 -9.08 -8.68 -3.46
CA ILE A 35 -8.47 -8.40 -4.77
C ILE A 35 -6.99 -8.10 -4.57
N GLY A 36 -6.14 -8.83 -5.27
CA GLY A 36 -4.69 -8.65 -5.19
C GLY A 36 -4.02 -8.35 -6.52
N ARG A 37 -2.71 -8.21 -6.45
CA ARG A 37 -1.82 -8.06 -7.60
C ARG A 37 -1.20 -9.41 -7.94
N GLU A 38 -0.74 -9.53 -9.17
CA GLU A 38 0.00 -10.67 -9.68
C GLU A 38 1.30 -10.92 -8.89
N ALA A 39 1.80 -12.15 -8.94
CA ALA A 39 3.10 -12.50 -8.38
C ALA A 39 4.23 -11.66 -9.03
N GLY A 40 5.17 -11.16 -8.20
CA GLY A 40 6.24 -10.26 -8.63
C GLY A 40 5.87 -8.78 -8.65
N SER A 41 4.65 -8.42 -8.24
CA SER A 41 4.27 -7.03 -8.00
C SER A 41 4.94 -6.51 -6.73
N GLY A 42 5.72 -5.43 -6.84
CA GLY A 42 6.33 -4.79 -5.66
C GLY A 42 5.30 -4.25 -4.65
N THR A 43 4.09 -3.90 -5.09
CA THR A 43 2.99 -3.49 -4.19
C THR A 43 2.45 -4.70 -3.42
N ARG A 44 2.35 -5.88 -4.06
CA ARG A 44 1.99 -7.14 -3.40
C ARG A 44 3.04 -7.54 -2.38
N ASP A 45 4.31 -7.57 -2.78
CA ASP A 45 5.41 -7.96 -1.89
C ASP A 45 5.46 -7.07 -0.65
N GLY A 46 5.30 -5.75 -0.83
CA GLY A 46 5.26 -4.81 0.28
C GLY A 46 4.07 -5.02 1.20
N PHE A 47 2.88 -5.25 0.65
CA PHE A 47 1.67 -5.52 1.42
C PHE A 47 1.78 -6.81 2.23
N GLU A 48 2.12 -7.92 1.58
CA GLU A 48 2.23 -9.24 2.21
C GLU A 48 3.31 -9.25 3.30
N SER A 49 4.46 -8.61 3.05
CA SER A 49 5.55 -8.53 4.02
C SER A 49 5.17 -7.76 5.29
N ILE A 50 4.45 -6.63 5.15
CA ILE A 50 4.05 -5.82 6.31
C ILE A 50 2.91 -6.48 7.10
N THR A 51 2.00 -7.15 6.41
CA THR A 51 0.90 -7.87 7.05
C THR A 51 1.29 -9.27 7.55
N GLY A 52 2.51 -9.75 7.21
CA GLY A 52 2.98 -11.08 7.58
C GLY A 52 2.21 -12.20 6.89
N THR A 53 1.73 -11.94 5.66
CA THR A 53 0.88 -12.87 4.91
C THR A 53 1.55 -13.43 3.67
N GLU A 54 2.89 -13.39 3.59
CA GLU A 54 3.64 -13.92 2.47
C GLU A 54 3.23 -15.38 2.18
N ASP A 55 2.96 -15.66 0.92
CA ASP A 55 2.55 -16.98 0.41
C ASP A 55 1.26 -17.57 1.03
N THR A 56 0.51 -16.80 1.85
CA THR A 56 -0.70 -17.28 2.53
C THR A 56 -1.98 -16.56 2.09
N CYS A 57 -1.86 -15.49 1.31
CA CYS A 57 -3.00 -14.75 0.82
C CYS A 57 -3.89 -15.57 -0.11
N VAL A 58 -5.21 -15.45 0.08
CA VAL A 58 -6.25 -16.07 -0.75
C VAL A 58 -6.97 -14.97 -1.51
N TYR A 59 -6.54 -14.70 -2.73
CA TYR A 59 -7.17 -13.70 -3.59
C TYR A 59 -8.33 -14.31 -4.39
N GLN A 60 -9.44 -13.59 -4.47
CA GLN A 60 -10.55 -13.91 -5.37
C GLN A 60 -10.15 -13.60 -6.82
N ASN A 61 -9.44 -12.48 -7.03
CA ASN A 61 -8.86 -12.09 -8.30
C ASN A 61 -7.44 -11.57 -8.10
N GLU A 62 -6.53 -11.95 -9.00
CA GLU A 62 -5.20 -11.37 -9.12
C GLU A 62 -5.13 -10.55 -10.41
N LEU A 63 -4.75 -9.27 -10.29
CA LEU A 63 -4.78 -8.30 -11.38
C LEU A 63 -3.38 -7.78 -11.70
N THR A 64 -3.19 -7.34 -12.95
CA THR A 64 -1.85 -7.00 -13.47
C THR A 64 -1.49 -5.52 -13.29
N SER A 65 -2.42 -4.70 -12.80
CA SER A 65 -2.15 -3.29 -12.54
C SER A 65 -2.90 -2.78 -11.31
N THR A 66 -2.36 -1.74 -10.68
CA THR A 66 -3.00 -1.04 -9.56
C THR A 66 -4.33 -0.40 -9.99
N GLY A 67 -4.40 0.14 -11.21
CA GLY A 67 -5.65 0.72 -11.74
C GLY A 67 -6.77 -0.29 -11.89
N GLU A 68 -6.46 -1.54 -12.26
CA GLU A 68 -7.47 -2.62 -12.30
C GLU A 68 -7.94 -3.00 -10.90
N VAL A 69 -7.07 -3.00 -9.89
CA VAL A 69 -7.47 -3.22 -8.49
C VAL A 69 -8.45 -2.15 -8.06
N ILE A 70 -8.12 -0.87 -8.26
CA ILE A 70 -9.01 0.25 -7.92
C ILE A 70 -10.36 0.14 -8.64
N ALA A 71 -10.37 -0.11 -9.94
CA ALA A 71 -11.61 -0.26 -10.71
C ALA A 71 -12.48 -1.43 -10.21
N ASN A 72 -11.87 -2.55 -9.84
CA ASN A 72 -12.60 -3.69 -9.26
C ASN A 72 -13.19 -3.36 -7.89
N VAL A 73 -12.42 -2.72 -7.00
CA VAL A 73 -12.91 -2.31 -5.67
C VAL A 73 -14.02 -1.27 -5.82
N ALA A 74 -13.86 -0.26 -6.69
CA ALA A 74 -14.88 0.76 -6.92
C ALA A 74 -16.21 0.20 -7.44
N SER A 75 -16.17 -0.87 -8.22
CA SER A 75 -17.37 -1.49 -8.82
C SER A 75 -18.05 -2.53 -7.93
N ASN A 76 -17.40 -3.00 -6.88
CA ASN A 76 -17.93 -4.05 -6.00
C ASN A 76 -17.90 -3.62 -4.52
N PRO A 77 -19.05 -3.35 -3.89
CA PRO A 77 -19.13 -2.89 -2.50
C PRO A 77 -18.60 -3.91 -1.48
N ASN A 78 -18.43 -5.15 -1.87
CA ASN A 78 -17.88 -6.21 -1.02
C ASN A 78 -16.39 -6.45 -1.24
N ALA A 79 -15.76 -5.77 -2.20
CA ALA A 79 -14.35 -5.93 -2.49
C ALA A 79 -13.47 -5.13 -1.52
N ILE A 80 -12.30 -5.68 -1.28
CA ILE A 80 -11.16 -5.02 -0.64
C ILE A 80 -9.91 -5.29 -1.46
N GLY A 81 -9.04 -4.32 -1.56
CA GLY A 81 -7.77 -4.45 -2.26
C GLY A 81 -6.73 -3.50 -1.66
N TYR A 82 -5.50 -3.60 -2.15
CA TYR A 82 -4.42 -2.70 -1.78
C TYR A 82 -3.85 -2.02 -3.02
N ALA A 83 -3.39 -0.80 -2.84
CA ALA A 83 -2.87 0.04 -3.91
C ALA A 83 -1.75 0.93 -3.38
N SER A 84 -0.89 1.43 -4.29
CA SER A 84 0.01 2.52 -3.93
C SER A 84 -0.81 3.79 -3.69
N LEU A 85 -0.46 4.58 -2.68
CA LEU A 85 -1.17 5.82 -2.32
C LEU A 85 -1.31 6.75 -3.53
N SER A 86 -0.27 6.88 -4.34
CA SER A 86 -0.27 7.71 -5.56
C SER A 86 -1.33 7.32 -6.62
N ALA A 87 -1.89 6.13 -6.53
CA ALA A 87 -2.89 5.64 -7.47
C ALA A 87 -4.32 5.71 -6.91
N VAL A 88 -4.49 6.05 -5.63
CA VAL A 88 -5.79 6.17 -4.98
C VAL A 88 -6.47 7.45 -5.44
N ASP A 89 -7.74 7.35 -5.81
CA ASP A 89 -8.56 8.45 -6.29
C ASP A 89 -9.91 8.53 -5.54
N GLU A 90 -10.76 9.48 -5.90
CA GLU A 90 -12.06 9.73 -5.28
C GLU A 90 -13.08 8.57 -5.39
N ASN A 91 -12.80 7.54 -6.20
CA ASN A 91 -13.70 6.39 -6.39
C ASN A 91 -13.53 5.31 -5.33
N VAL A 92 -12.47 5.39 -4.52
CA VAL A 92 -12.20 4.48 -3.42
C VAL A 92 -11.97 5.28 -2.14
N ALA A 93 -12.24 4.68 -0.99
CA ALA A 93 -12.06 5.33 0.31
C ALA A 93 -10.74 4.91 0.94
N PRO A 94 -9.68 5.72 0.84
CA PRO A 94 -8.41 5.47 1.53
C PRO A 94 -8.47 6.01 2.96
N THR A 95 -7.55 5.55 3.78
CA THR A 95 -7.28 6.10 5.12
C THR A 95 -6.10 7.09 5.07
N GLU A 96 -6.17 8.09 4.18
CA GLU A 96 -5.07 9.02 3.89
C GLU A 96 -4.51 9.74 5.12
N GLU A 97 -5.38 10.20 6.02
CA GLU A 97 -4.95 10.95 7.21
C GLU A 97 -3.98 10.15 8.08
N THR A 98 -4.20 8.85 8.21
CA THR A 98 -3.35 7.98 9.02
C THR A 98 -2.01 7.67 8.37
N VAL A 99 -1.90 7.76 7.04
CA VAL A 99 -0.61 7.63 6.34
C VAL A 99 0.29 8.83 6.59
N LEU A 100 -0.27 10.05 6.54
CA LEU A 100 0.49 11.29 6.67
C LEU A 100 0.97 11.56 8.11
N ASP A 101 0.21 11.14 9.11
CA ASP A 101 0.58 11.29 10.52
C ASP A 101 1.48 10.16 11.07
N GLY A 102 1.80 9.17 10.22
CA GLY A 102 2.66 8.04 10.56
C GLY A 102 1.99 6.95 11.41
N THR A 103 0.68 7.01 11.63
CA THR A 103 -0.05 5.97 12.39
C THR A 103 -0.46 4.79 11.51
N TYR A 104 -0.49 4.96 10.19
CA TYR A 104 -0.77 3.88 9.26
C TYR A 104 0.42 2.92 9.15
N ALA A 105 0.20 1.66 9.52
CA ALA A 105 1.28 0.67 9.65
C ALA A 105 1.79 0.12 8.31
N ILE A 106 0.95 0.13 7.25
CA ILE A 106 1.32 -0.45 5.95
C ILE A 106 2.10 0.59 5.13
N GLN A 107 3.37 0.77 5.47
CA GLN A 107 4.29 1.70 4.83
C GLN A 107 5.50 0.96 4.29
N ARG A 108 6.00 1.36 3.13
CA ARG A 108 7.22 0.84 2.52
C ARG A 108 8.21 1.96 2.27
N ASN A 109 9.42 1.78 2.77
CA ASN A 109 10.51 2.71 2.52
C ASN A 109 11.09 2.52 1.11
N PHE A 110 11.37 3.63 0.44
CA PHE A 110 12.25 3.64 -0.72
C PHE A 110 13.67 3.93 -0.26
N ASN A 111 14.60 3.04 -0.60
CA ASN A 111 15.99 3.17 -0.19
C ASN A 111 16.89 3.32 -1.42
N PHE A 112 17.84 4.25 -1.37
CA PHE A 112 18.94 4.27 -2.31
C PHE A 112 19.95 3.17 -1.95
N ILE A 113 20.33 2.37 -2.94
CA ILE A 113 21.36 1.36 -2.77
C ILE A 113 22.65 1.90 -3.39
N ILE A 114 23.68 2.04 -2.56
CA ILE A 114 24.99 2.56 -2.96
C ILE A 114 26.03 1.45 -2.82
N ASN A 115 26.91 1.34 -3.81
CA ASN A 115 28.02 0.40 -3.74
C ASN A 115 29.13 0.98 -2.83
N GLU A 116 29.31 0.39 -1.66
CA GLU A 116 30.31 0.84 -0.67
C GLU A 116 31.78 0.70 -1.16
N SER A 117 32.01 -0.11 -2.19
CA SER A 117 33.36 -0.33 -2.76
C SER A 117 33.77 0.71 -3.79
N THR A 118 32.87 1.64 -4.15
CA THR A 118 33.10 2.64 -5.20
C THR A 118 32.57 3.98 -4.74
N GLU A 119 33.44 5.00 -4.75
CA GLU A 119 33.00 6.36 -4.46
C GLU A 119 31.97 6.83 -5.50
N LEU A 120 30.91 7.48 -5.03
CA LEU A 120 29.94 8.14 -5.92
C LEU A 120 30.65 9.29 -6.65
N SER A 121 30.25 9.54 -7.88
CA SER A 121 30.61 10.80 -8.53
C SER A 121 29.98 11.98 -7.79
N ASP A 122 30.60 13.17 -7.89
CA ASP A 122 30.07 14.40 -7.26
C ASP A 122 28.61 14.66 -7.61
N ALA A 123 28.20 14.38 -8.85
CA ALA A 123 26.82 14.53 -9.30
C ALA A 123 25.87 13.51 -8.66
N ALA A 124 26.31 12.26 -8.51
CA ALA A 124 25.50 11.22 -7.87
C ALA A 124 25.35 11.47 -6.36
N GLN A 125 26.43 11.93 -5.70
CA GLN A 125 26.39 12.32 -4.30
C GLN A 125 25.45 13.50 -4.08
N ALA A 126 25.57 14.55 -4.89
CA ALA A 126 24.69 15.72 -4.81
C ALA A 126 23.22 15.37 -5.03
N PHE A 127 22.91 14.41 -5.92
CA PHE A 127 21.54 13.93 -6.13
C PHE A 127 21.01 13.19 -4.88
N VAL A 128 21.80 12.29 -4.30
CA VAL A 128 21.39 11.55 -3.10
C VAL A 128 21.16 12.51 -1.94
N ASP A 129 22.10 13.45 -1.71
CA ASP A 129 22.01 14.44 -0.65
C ASP A 129 20.76 15.32 -0.80
N TRP A 130 20.45 15.77 -2.02
CA TRP A 130 19.23 16.51 -2.29
C TRP A 130 17.98 15.67 -2.12
N ALA A 131 17.94 14.45 -2.67
CA ALA A 131 16.75 13.58 -2.64
C ALA A 131 16.41 13.08 -1.22
N THR A 132 17.37 13.11 -0.29
CA THR A 132 17.16 12.76 1.12
C THR A 132 17.00 13.99 2.02
N SER A 133 17.04 15.18 1.46
CA SER A 133 16.87 16.45 2.20
C SER A 133 15.41 16.94 2.15
N THR A 134 15.10 17.90 3.02
CA THR A 134 13.81 18.59 3.04
C THR A 134 13.52 19.38 1.77
N ASP A 135 14.55 19.73 0.99
CA ASP A 135 14.40 20.47 -0.28
C ASP A 135 13.69 19.65 -1.36
N ALA A 136 13.71 18.30 -1.24
CA ALA A 136 13.01 17.40 -2.15
C ALA A 136 11.55 17.11 -1.72
N ALA A 137 11.14 17.53 -0.53
CA ALA A 137 9.87 17.14 0.08
C ALA A 137 8.65 17.43 -0.81
N ASP A 138 8.54 18.64 -1.36
CA ASP A 138 7.43 19.02 -2.21
C ASP A 138 7.35 18.19 -3.50
N LEU A 139 8.51 17.85 -4.08
CA LEU A 139 8.55 17.01 -5.27
C LEU A 139 8.16 15.57 -4.95
N ILE A 140 8.65 15.03 -3.83
CA ILE A 140 8.30 13.68 -3.34
C ILE A 140 6.80 13.59 -3.07
N ALA A 141 6.22 14.57 -2.39
CA ALA A 141 4.78 14.63 -2.13
C ALA A 141 3.96 14.73 -3.44
N SER A 142 4.41 15.55 -4.39
CA SER A 142 3.75 15.67 -5.70
C SER A 142 3.76 14.37 -6.52
N ALA A 143 4.73 13.48 -6.25
CA ALA A 143 4.81 12.16 -6.85
C ALA A 143 3.96 11.10 -6.09
N GLY A 144 3.23 11.50 -5.05
CA GLY A 144 2.37 10.62 -4.26
C GLY A 144 3.12 9.75 -3.26
N ALA A 145 4.33 10.15 -2.86
CA ALA A 145 5.09 9.51 -1.81
C ALA A 145 5.15 10.41 -0.55
N VAL A 146 5.40 9.81 0.61
CA VAL A 146 5.55 10.55 1.87
C VAL A 146 7.02 10.90 2.06
N PRO A 147 7.37 12.19 2.19
CA PRO A 147 8.74 12.61 2.48
C PRO A 147 9.22 12.05 3.82
N VAL A 148 10.51 11.78 3.94
CA VAL A 148 11.11 11.42 5.23
C VAL A 148 11.03 12.65 6.13
N ALA A 149 10.39 12.52 7.31
CA ALA A 149 10.44 13.55 8.34
C ALA A 149 11.80 13.50 9.03
N GLU A 150 12.42 14.67 9.30
CA GLU A 150 13.60 14.78 10.17
C GLU A 150 13.28 14.42 11.62
#